data_ebd40f500bd9c01924d2970cbdec40f5
#
_entry.id   ebd40f500bd9c01924d2970cbdec40f5
#
_cell.length_a   1.000
_cell.length_b   1.000
_cell.length_c   1.000
_cell.angle_alpha   90.00
_cell.angle_beta   90.00
_cell.angle_gamma   90.00
#
_symmetry.space_group_name_H-M   'P 1'
#
loop_
_entity.id
_entity.type
_entity.pdbx_description
1 polymer ?
#
loop_
_entity_poly.entity_id
_entity_poly.type
_entity_poly.pdbx_seq_one_letter_code
_entity_poly.pdbx_strand_id
1 'polypeptide(L)'
;MSPIFILDNSSAPARYGITASLWANRLGLPLWSLRPDFAGDVPDSHQHVIRAGYCVTSGLWRSDTLREEVRDIARLPSSDVVIVLASSQAPLIADLPGQRLYSDDSNHRLTLSDGQHTLLDLTADRYGRWDSGVSSSSGASLRIALIGRETDHRLVYPATLGSLGDAAASLGLNLDVYFFAPVSLSAGLHELQAFQGVVLPGGSSMAAVNGQIRVAEETLTRGQPTLGLCLGMQSMMTAAVRRRQGFESAIPAEVAPHEALHSFVPFADGRHRCGVFPFSSGLIPGDIREMHYNHRYCFNTDLLSVLSSGGVSVSAQSDGIVEAVSQPELPFWHGVQGHPELMSRPDAPHPLFIAFLQAALNAPA
;
A
#
# COMPACT_ATOMS: atom_id res chain seq x y z
N MET A 1 21.89 -25.50 9.93
CA MET A 1 21.53 -24.78 11.20
C MET A 1 20.04 -25.00 11.44
N SER A 2 19.57 -24.78 12.66
CA SER A 2 18.16 -24.93 13.03
C SER A 2 17.38 -23.64 12.71
N PRO A 3 16.05 -23.69 12.55
CA PRO A 3 15.25 -22.50 12.34
C PRO A 3 15.31 -21.54 13.54
N ILE A 4 15.07 -20.28 13.25
CA ILE A 4 14.93 -19.22 14.27
C ILE A 4 13.45 -18.85 14.33
N PHE A 5 12.81 -19.15 15.46
CA PHE A 5 11.42 -18.79 15.71
C PHE A 5 11.36 -17.44 16.41
N ILE A 6 10.59 -16.50 15.85
CA ILE A 6 10.31 -15.21 16.47
C ILE A 6 8.86 -15.18 16.93
N LEU A 7 8.69 -15.13 18.25
CA LEU A 7 7.41 -15.03 18.92
C LEU A 7 7.02 -13.56 19.02
N ASP A 8 6.04 -13.15 18.24
CA ASP A 8 5.63 -11.76 18.11
C ASP A 8 4.33 -11.52 18.88
N ASN A 9 4.31 -10.53 19.78
CA ASN A 9 3.13 -10.18 20.57
C ASN A 9 2.35 -9.00 20.01
N SER A 10 2.73 -8.49 18.82
CA SER A 10 2.02 -7.37 18.19
C SER A 10 0.57 -7.73 17.89
N SER A 11 -0.34 -6.86 18.31
CA SER A 11 -1.78 -6.98 18.02
C SER A 11 -2.20 -6.24 16.75
N ALA A 12 -1.40 -5.28 16.30
CA ALA A 12 -1.67 -4.51 15.08
C ALA A 12 -1.02 -5.21 13.87
N PRO A 13 -1.80 -5.51 12.82
CA PRO A 13 -1.28 -6.17 11.62
C PRO A 13 -0.06 -5.46 11.01
N ALA A 14 -0.05 -4.13 11.01
CA ALA A 14 1.04 -3.33 10.47
C ALA A 14 2.38 -3.47 11.23
N ARG A 15 2.37 -4.01 12.43
CA ARG A 15 3.56 -4.15 13.28
C ARG A 15 4.07 -5.58 13.35
N TYR A 16 3.16 -6.54 13.18
CA TYR A 16 3.49 -7.96 13.20
C TYR A 16 4.54 -8.31 12.16
N GLY A 17 5.58 -8.99 12.58
CA GLY A 17 6.67 -9.48 11.73
C GLY A 17 7.73 -8.46 11.35
N ILE A 18 7.66 -7.19 11.78
CA ILE A 18 8.68 -6.18 11.45
C ILE A 18 10.05 -6.59 11.97
N THR A 19 10.14 -6.96 13.24
CA THR A 19 11.41 -7.42 13.84
C THR A 19 11.94 -8.66 13.14
N ALA A 20 11.05 -9.57 12.75
CA ALA A 20 11.42 -10.79 12.03
C ALA A 20 11.96 -10.49 10.63
N SER A 21 11.36 -9.54 9.91
CA SER A 21 11.82 -9.14 8.59
C SER A 21 13.20 -8.48 8.65
N LEU A 22 13.42 -7.59 9.61
CA LEU A 22 14.74 -6.97 9.84
C LEU A 22 15.79 -7.99 10.23
N TRP A 23 15.43 -8.93 11.12
CA TRP A 23 16.36 -9.96 11.57
C TRP A 23 16.72 -10.95 10.46
N ALA A 24 15.73 -11.40 9.69
CA ALA A 24 15.94 -12.26 8.53
C ALA A 24 16.83 -11.59 7.49
N ASN A 25 16.58 -10.31 7.18
CA ASN A 25 17.42 -9.53 6.26
C ASN A 25 18.85 -9.39 6.78
N ARG A 26 19.04 -9.11 8.07
CA ARG A 26 20.37 -9.01 8.69
C ARG A 26 21.18 -10.31 8.61
N LEU A 27 20.49 -11.45 8.70
CA LEU A 27 21.11 -12.78 8.62
C LEU A 27 21.23 -13.29 7.18
N GLY A 28 20.60 -12.66 6.20
CA GLY A 28 20.50 -13.15 4.83
C GLY A 28 19.67 -14.44 4.71
N LEU A 29 18.72 -14.66 5.63
CA LEU A 29 17.88 -15.86 5.67
C LEU A 29 16.48 -15.62 5.11
N PRO A 30 15.83 -16.64 4.53
CA PRO A 30 14.42 -16.55 4.14
C PRO A 30 13.51 -16.33 5.37
N LEU A 31 12.45 -15.53 5.18
CA LEU A 31 11.39 -15.32 6.17
C LEU A 31 10.17 -16.15 5.82
N TRP A 32 9.68 -16.89 6.81
CA TRP A 32 8.40 -17.61 6.80
C TRP A 32 7.48 -17.02 7.84
N SER A 33 6.18 -17.08 7.59
CA SER A 33 5.16 -16.68 8.56
C SER A 33 4.17 -17.80 8.80
N LEU A 34 3.96 -18.15 10.08
CA LEU A 34 2.76 -18.87 10.47
C LEU A 34 1.64 -17.85 10.63
N ARG A 35 0.48 -18.12 10.02
CA ARG A 35 -0.64 -17.18 9.99
C ARG A 35 -1.09 -16.83 11.41
N PRO A 36 -1.02 -15.55 11.82
CA PRO A 36 -1.59 -15.10 13.08
C PRO A 36 -3.10 -14.95 12.97
N ASP A 37 -3.76 -14.97 14.11
CA ASP A 37 -5.18 -14.64 14.25
C ASP A 37 -5.28 -13.28 14.97
N PHE A 38 -5.55 -12.22 14.21
CA PHE A 38 -5.70 -10.89 14.78
C PHE A 38 -7.11 -10.69 15.31
N ALA A 39 -7.24 -10.14 16.53
CA ALA A 39 -8.52 -9.71 17.06
C ALA A 39 -9.03 -8.49 16.27
N GLY A 40 -10.29 -8.52 15.85
CA GLY A 40 -10.94 -7.42 15.14
C GLY A 40 -11.32 -7.75 13.70
N ASP A 41 -11.99 -6.80 13.06
CA ASP A 41 -12.55 -6.97 11.71
C ASP A 41 -11.53 -6.56 10.64
N VAL A 42 -10.50 -7.40 10.45
CA VAL A 42 -9.53 -7.27 9.35
C VAL A 42 -9.39 -8.58 8.57
N PRO A 43 -10.50 -9.19 8.13
CA PRO A 43 -10.50 -10.57 7.63
C PRO A 43 -9.67 -10.77 6.37
N ASP A 44 -9.68 -9.82 5.44
CA ASP A 44 -8.99 -9.91 4.15
C ASP A 44 -7.57 -9.33 4.18
N SER A 45 -7.19 -8.68 5.27
CA SER A 45 -5.92 -7.96 5.35
C SER A 45 -4.75 -8.84 5.78
N HIS A 46 -4.96 -10.03 6.34
CA HIS A 46 -3.92 -10.84 6.96
C HIS A 46 -2.73 -11.11 6.02
N GLN A 47 -2.96 -11.77 4.89
CA GLN A 47 -1.87 -12.04 3.92
C GLN A 47 -1.30 -10.77 3.33
N HIS A 48 -2.17 -9.85 2.97
CA HIS A 48 -1.81 -8.62 2.29
C HIS A 48 -1.02 -7.68 3.21
N VAL A 49 -1.50 -7.52 4.43
CA VAL A 49 -0.87 -6.66 5.45
C VAL A 49 0.47 -7.21 5.91
N ILE A 50 0.58 -8.51 6.16
CA ILE A 50 1.84 -9.13 6.54
C ILE A 50 2.89 -8.91 5.44
N ARG A 51 2.55 -9.15 4.16
CA ARG A 51 3.45 -8.87 3.04
C ARG A 51 3.85 -7.41 2.98
N ALA A 52 2.89 -6.49 3.11
CA ALA A 52 3.15 -5.06 3.13
C ALA A 52 4.04 -4.66 4.30
N GLY A 53 3.76 -5.15 5.49
CA GLY A 53 4.57 -4.92 6.68
C GLY A 53 6.02 -5.33 6.49
N TYR A 54 6.26 -6.49 5.91
CA TYR A 54 7.61 -6.99 5.66
C TYR A 54 8.37 -6.19 4.60
N CYS A 55 7.72 -5.89 3.48
CA CYS A 55 8.41 -5.31 2.34
C CYS A 55 8.62 -3.81 2.44
N VAL A 56 7.73 -3.10 3.15
CA VAL A 56 7.70 -1.63 3.11
C VAL A 56 8.01 -1.00 4.45
N THR A 57 7.33 -1.38 5.53
CA THR A 57 7.53 -0.74 6.83
C THR A 57 8.92 -0.98 7.42
N SER A 58 9.51 -2.14 7.17
CA SER A 58 10.89 -2.41 7.56
C SER A 58 11.91 -1.75 6.64
N GLY A 59 11.51 -1.51 5.37
CA GLY A 59 12.37 -0.95 4.34
C GLY A 59 13.57 -1.81 3.94
N LEU A 60 13.78 -2.97 4.57
CA LEU A 60 14.97 -3.79 4.43
C LEU A 60 14.70 -5.16 3.81
N TRP A 61 13.44 -5.57 3.69
CA TRP A 61 13.08 -6.87 3.18
C TRP A 61 13.02 -6.90 1.64
N ARG A 62 13.54 -7.97 1.03
CA ARG A 62 13.45 -8.22 -0.42
C ARG A 62 12.36 -9.23 -0.70
N SER A 63 11.55 -8.98 -1.72
CA SER A 63 10.42 -9.84 -2.10
C SER A 63 10.81 -11.27 -2.44
N ASP A 64 12.01 -11.50 -2.98
CA ASP A 64 12.55 -12.81 -3.35
C ASP A 64 12.88 -13.71 -2.15
N THR A 65 13.05 -13.13 -0.96
CA THR A 65 13.34 -13.84 0.28
C THR A 65 12.12 -14.03 1.18
N LEU A 66 11.02 -13.33 0.90
CA LEU A 66 9.75 -13.51 1.58
C LEU A 66 9.03 -14.75 1.03
N ARG A 67 8.58 -15.63 1.92
CA ARG A 67 7.81 -16.82 1.57
C ARG A 67 6.33 -16.63 1.87
N GLU A 68 5.50 -17.49 1.26
CA GLU A 68 4.07 -17.47 1.55
C GLU A 68 3.79 -17.82 3.00
N GLU A 69 2.76 -17.16 3.54
CA GLU A 69 2.22 -17.48 4.84
C GLU A 69 1.67 -18.92 4.86
N VAL A 70 2.05 -19.69 5.88
CA VAL A 70 1.53 -21.03 6.09
C VAL A 70 0.53 -21.07 7.26
N ARG A 71 -0.44 -21.96 7.17
CA ARG A 71 -1.45 -22.18 8.22
C ARG A 71 -1.15 -23.43 9.06
N ASP A 72 -0.39 -24.36 8.49
CA ASP A 72 -0.06 -25.62 9.11
C ASP A 72 1.43 -25.64 9.46
N ILE A 73 1.71 -25.91 10.74
CA ILE A 73 3.07 -26.00 11.27
C ILE A 73 3.89 -27.11 10.57
N ALA A 74 3.25 -28.18 10.10
CA ALA A 74 3.92 -29.27 9.39
C ALA A 74 4.54 -28.82 8.06
N ARG A 75 4.14 -27.65 7.54
CA ARG A 75 4.69 -27.06 6.31
C ARG A 75 5.88 -26.13 6.58
N LEU A 76 6.20 -25.87 7.85
CA LEU A 76 7.35 -25.02 8.19
C LEU A 76 8.66 -25.77 7.91
N PRO A 77 9.68 -25.09 7.35
CA PRO A 77 10.98 -25.71 7.14
C PRO A 77 11.71 -25.95 8.45
N SER A 78 12.57 -26.97 8.47
CA SER A 78 13.37 -27.39 9.63
C SER A 78 14.81 -26.89 9.61
N SER A 79 15.17 -26.04 8.66
CA SER A 79 16.56 -25.55 8.46
C SER A 79 16.62 -24.03 8.39
N ASP A 80 17.77 -23.50 8.26
CA ASP A 80 18.24 -22.10 8.12
C ASP A 80 17.22 -21.07 7.58
N VAL A 81 16.24 -20.74 8.38
CA VAL A 81 15.16 -19.79 8.08
C VAL A 81 14.77 -19.02 9.33
N VAL A 82 14.20 -17.86 9.15
CA VAL A 82 13.48 -17.14 10.20
C VAL A 82 11.97 -17.44 10.03
N ILE A 83 11.31 -17.77 11.13
CA ILE A 83 9.88 -18.07 11.16
C ILE A 83 9.23 -17.15 12.18
N VAL A 84 8.33 -16.28 11.75
CA VAL A 84 7.52 -15.49 12.66
C VAL A 84 6.19 -16.16 12.94
N LEU A 85 5.77 -16.12 14.20
CA LEU A 85 4.48 -16.62 14.69
C LEU A 85 4.01 -15.77 15.87
N ALA A 86 2.70 -15.70 16.06
CA ALA A 86 2.14 -14.97 17.20
C ALA A 86 2.57 -15.64 18.52
N SER A 87 2.80 -14.85 19.56
CA SER A 87 3.18 -15.37 20.89
C SER A 87 2.16 -16.38 21.44
N SER A 88 0.87 -16.24 21.09
CA SER A 88 -0.18 -17.22 21.43
C SER A 88 0.00 -18.58 20.76
N GLN A 89 0.78 -18.67 19.70
CA GLN A 89 1.06 -19.90 18.95
C GLN A 89 2.33 -20.62 19.47
N ALA A 90 3.01 -20.08 20.50
CA ALA A 90 4.22 -20.71 21.08
C ALA A 90 4.05 -22.21 21.44
N PRO A 91 2.91 -22.69 21.96
CA PRO A 91 2.71 -24.10 22.24
C PRO A 91 2.86 -25.01 21.01
N LEU A 92 2.56 -24.51 19.81
CA LEU A 92 2.65 -25.28 18.57
C LEU A 92 4.10 -25.67 18.23
N ILE A 93 5.08 -24.92 18.69
CA ILE A 93 6.51 -25.15 18.40
C ILE A 93 7.29 -25.66 19.62
N ALA A 94 6.63 -26.02 20.71
CA ALA A 94 7.30 -26.37 21.98
C ALA A 94 8.35 -27.48 21.78
N ASP A 95 8.01 -28.53 21.03
CA ASP A 95 8.84 -29.68 20.79
C ASP A 95 9.74 -29.56 19.53
N LEU A 96 9.67 -28.47 18.81
CA LEU A 96 10.49 -28.28 17.60
C LEU A 96 11.89 -27.75 17.97
N PRO A 97 12.95 -28.31 17.35
CA PRO A 97 14.30 -27.77 17.54
C PRO A 97 14.42 -26.39 16.88
N GLY A 98 15.16 -25.47 17.51
CA GLY A 98 15.45 -24.14 16.97
C GLY A 98 15.65 -23.08 18.05
N GLN A 99 16.19 -21.94 17.66
CA GLN A 99 16.33 -20.78 18.53
C GLN A 99 14.98 -20.08 18.71
N ARG A 100 14.70 -19.56 19.92
CA ARG A 100 13.54 -18.72 20.20
C ARG A 100 14.00 -17.29 20.45
N LEU A 101 13.40 -16.36 19.72
CA LEU A 101 13.52 -14.93 19.95
C LEU A 101 12.13 -14.36 20.21
N TYR A 102 12.10 -13.24 20.93
CA TYR A 102 10.87 -12.61 21.41
C TYR A 102 10.76 -11.21 20.87
N SER A 103 9.72 -10.93 20.11
CA SER A 103 9.36 -9.60 19.63
C SER A 103 8.32 -9.02 20.57
N ASP A 104 8.62 -7.85 21.13
CA ASP A 104 7.73 -7.12 22.02
C ASP A 104 7.31 -5.79 21.41
N ASP A 105 5.98 -5.56 21.34
CA ASP A 105 5.34 -4.32 20.88
C ASP A 105 4.80 -3.57 22.11
N SER A 106 5.59 -2.71 22.67
CA SER A 106 5.21 -1.92 23.84
C SER A 106 5.73 -0.48 23.76
N ASN A 107 4.97 0.47 24.31
CA ASN A 107 5.40 1.86 24.45
C ASN A 107 5.88 2.53 23.15
N HIS A 108 5.20 2.26 22.04
CA HIS A 108 5.56 2.74 20.69
C HIS A 108 6.97 2.31 20.22
N ARG A 109 7.46 1.20 20.74
CA ARG A 109 8.73 0.57 20.38
C ARG A 109 8.49 -0.87 20.00
N LEU A 110 9.32 -1.37 19.08
CA LEU A 110 9.44 -2.79 18.79
C LEU A 110 10.82 -3.26 19.19
N THR A 111 10.88 -4.26 20.05
CA THR A 111 12.16 -4.85 20.45
C THR A 111 12.22 -6.32 20.06
N LEU A 112 13.41 -6.81 19.74
CA LEU A 112 13.70 -8.24 19.59
C LEU A 112 14.73 -8.65 20.62
N SER A 113 14.49 -9.73 21.35
CA SER A 113 15.40 -10.25 22.36
C SER A 113 15.57 -11.76 22.28
N ASP A 114 16.66 -12.26 22.85
CA ASP A 114 16.89 -13.70 23.08
C ASP A 114 16.44 -14.16 24.50
N GLY A 115 15.78 -13.27 25.23
CA GLY A 115 15.37 -13.46 26.62
C GLY A 115 16.38 -12.95 27.65
N GLN A 116 17.60 -12.63 27.22
CA GLN A 116 18.66 -12.06 28.10
C GLN A 116 19.16 -10.70 27.55
N HIS A 117 19.26 -10.57 26.24
CA HIS A 117 19.79 -9.38 25.56
C HIS A 117 18.82 -8.86 24.52
N THR A 118 18.74 -7.54 24.41
CA THR A 118 18.03 -6.88 23.30
C THR A 118 18.92 -6.91 22.06
N LEU A 119 18.37 -7.50 20.97
CA LEU A 119 19.03 -7.66 19.67
C LEU A 119 18.65 -6.54 18.71
N LEU A 120 17.39 -6.09 18.74
CA LEU A 120 16.86 -4.95 18.01
C LEU A 120 16.05 -4.07 18.97
N ASP A 121 16.11 -2.77 18.72
CA ASP A 121 15.33 -1.76 19.43
C ASP A 121 14.93 -0.69 18.41
N LEU A 122 13.64 -0.66 18.05
CA LEU A 122 13.11 0.08 16.93
C LEU A 122 12.06 1.09 17.38
N THR A 123 12.07 2.25 16.75
CA THR A 123 11.01 3.26 16.87
C THR A 123 10.46 3.58 15.50
N ALA A 124 9.16 3.86 15.43
CA ALA A 124 8.55 4.32 14.20
C ALA A 124 8.84 5.81 13.98
N ASP A 125 9.15 6.17 12.75
CA ASP A 125 9.10 7.56 12.35
C ASP A 125 7.63 8.02 12.11
N ARG A 126 7.44 9.29 11.76
CA ARG A 126 6.10 9.83 11.50
C ARG A 126 5.38 9.22 10.29
N TYR A 127 6.10 8.48 9.46
CA TYR A 127 5.56 7.75 8.30
C TYR A 127 5.32 6.26 8.58
N GLY A 128 5.47 5.83 9.83
CA GLY A 128 5.30 4.42 10.21
C GLY A 128 6.42 3.50 9.75
N ARG A 129 7.59 4.05 9.38
CA ARG A 129 8.78 3.25 9.07
C ARG A 129 9.55 2.99 10.34
N TRP A 130 10.00 1.77 10.50
CA TRP A 130 10.69 1.32 11.70
C TRP A 130 12.20 1.24 11.49
N ASP A 131 12.95 1.97 12.29
CA ASP A 131 14.40 2.00 12.25
C ASP A 131 14.98 2.22 13.65
N SER A 132 16.28 2.00 13.79
CA SER A 132 17.08 2.33 14.99
C SER A 132 17.48 3.80 15.07
N GLY A 133 17.19 4.63 14.05
CA GLY A 133 17.54 6.05 14.00
C GLY A 133 16.54 6.91 13.24
N VAL A 134 16.08 7.99 13.84
CA VAL A 134 15.17 8.96 13.23
C VAL A 134 15.99 10.00 12.48
N SER A 135 15.88 10.05 11.14
CA SER A 135 16.40 11.17 10.36
C SER A 135 15.30 12.23 10.16
N SER A 136 15.53 13.44 10.67
CA SER A 136 14.71 14.61 10.35
C SER A 136 15.27 15.30 9.10
N SER A 137 14.45 15.52 8.07
CA SER A 137 14.82 16.39 6.95
C SER A 137 14.55 17.85 7.30
N SER A 138 15.49 18.74 6.97
CA SER A 138 15.35 20.21 7.11
C SER A 138 14.96 20.89 5.79
N GLY A 139 14.43 20.13 4.83
CA GLY A 139 14.13 20.60 3.48
C GLY A 139 12.84 21.39 3.35
N ALA A 140 12.47 21.68 2.09
CA ALA A 140 11.21 22.37 1.76
C ALA A 140 10.01 21.59 2.32
N SER A 141 9.04 22.32 2.87
CA SER A 141 7.81 21.73 3.41
C SER A 141 6.80 21.47 2.30
N LEU A 142 6.21 20.28 2.31
CA LEU A 142 5.18 19.85 1.38
C LEU A 142 4.02 19.22 2.13
N ARG A 143 2.78 19.63 1.81
CA ARG A 143 1.57 19.13 2.45
C ARG A 143 0.78 18.26 1.48
N ILE A 144 0.55 17.02 1.84
CA ILE A 144 -0.19 16.04 1.04
C ILE A 144 -1.44 15.59 1.78
N ALA A 145 -2.58 15.58 1.09
CA ALA A 145 -3.82 14.96 1.57
C ALA A 145 -3.84 13.47 1.19
N LEU A 146 -3.98 12.59 2.17
CA LEU A 146 -4.20 11.16 1.97
C LEU A 146 -5.66 10.83 2.30
N ILE A 147 -6.40 10.35 1.30
CA ILE A 147 -7.84 10.12 1.40
C ILE A 147 -8.12 8.74 2.01
N GLY A 148 -7.95 8.65 3.30
CA GLY A 148 -8.07 7.43 4.11
C GLY A 148 -8.10 7.76 5.59
N ARG A 149 -8.52 6.81 6.43
CA ARG A 149 -8.45 6.97 7.89
C ARG A 149 -7.01 6.77 8.37
N GLU A 150 -6.55 7.63 9.24
CA GLU A 150 -5.19 7.55 9.81
C GLU A 150 -4.92 6.19 10.47
N THR A 151 -5.91 5.67 11.21
CA THR A 151 -5.81 4.36 11.86
C THR A 151 -5.57 3.22 10.88
N ASP A 152 -6.20 3.25 9.70
CA ASP A 152 -6.00 2.22 8.68
C ASP A 152 -4.58 2.26 8.12
N HIS A 153 -4.06 3.46 7.87
CA HIS A 153 -2.72 3.66 7.32
C HIS A 153 -1.59 3.51 8.34
N ARG A 154 -1.88 3.55 9.63
CA ARG A 154 -0.86 3.34 10.68
C ARG A 154 -0.89 1.95 11.30
N LEU A 155 -2.08 1.32 11.40
CA LEU A 155 -2.25 0.09 12.15
C LEU A 155 -2.58 -1.13 11.29
N VAL A 156 -3.03 -0.91 10.03
CA VAL A 156 -3.43 -1.99 9.13
C VAL A 156 -2.57 -2.04 7.88
N TYR A 157 -2.46 -0.95 7.14
CA TYR A 157 -1.76 -0.91 5.85
C TYR A 157 -0.85 0.31 5.73
N PRO A 158 0.36 0.26 6.31
CA PRO A 158 1.27 1.41 6.37
C PRO A 158 2.06 1.66 5.09
N ALA A 159 1.97 0.77 4.08
CA ALA A 159 2.79 0.80 2.90
C ALA A 159 2.73 2.14 2.13
N THR A 160 1.53 2.69 1.94
CA THR A 160 1.36 3.98 1.26
C THR A 160 2.06 5.12 2.00
N LEU A 161 1.87 5.19 3.32
CA LEU A 161 2.47 6.24 4.15
C LEU A 161 4.00 6.09 4.20
N GLY A 162 4.49 4.85 4.36
CA GLY A 162 5.92 4.54 4.34
C GLY A 162 6.59 4.92 3.03
N SER A 163 5.95 4.62 1.89
CA SER A 163 6.47 4.96 0.56
C SER A 163 6.51 6.47 0.29
N LEU A 164 5.54 7.22 0.79
CA LEU A 164 5.60 8.69 0.77
C LEU A 164 6.80 9.20 1.59
N GLY A 165 7.05 8.60 2.76
CA GLY A 165 8.21 8.89 3.59
C GLY A 165 9.54 8.57 2.92
N ASP A 166 9.64 7.43 2.21
CA ASP A 166 10.84 7.03 1.45
C ASP A 166 11.15 8.03 0.33
N ALA A 167 10.13 8.36 -0.47
CA ALA A 167 10.27 9.34 -1.55
C ALA A 167 10.62 10.73 -1.03
N ALA A 168 9.98 11.18 0.06
CA ALA A 168 10.29 12.47 0.68
C ALA A 168 11.73 12.51 1.20
N ALA A 169 12.20 11.44 1.85
CA ALA A 169 13.58 11.37 2.33
C ALA A 169 14.59 11.42 1.18
N SER A 170 14.34 10.72 0.07
CA SER A 170 15.22 10.73 -1.10
C SER A 170 15.29 12.10 -1.79
N LEU A 171 14.22 12.90 -1.70
CA LEU A 171 14.14 14.26 -2.24
C LEU A 171 14.58 15.33 -1.23
N GLY A 172 14.93 14.96 -0.02
CA GLY A 172 15.26 15.89 1.06
C GLY A 172 14.10 16.77 1.51
N LEU A 173 12.84 16.32 1.34
CA LEU A 173 11.64 17.09 1.66
C LEU A 173 11.18 16.86 3.11
N ASN A 174 10.60 17.92 3.70
CA ASN A 174 9.82 17.83 4.92
C ASN A 174 8.35 17.63 4.55
N LEU A 175 7.87 16.38 4.54
CA LEU A 175 6.54 16.01 4.08
C LEU A 175 5.54 15.92 5.24
N ASP A 176 4.48 16.71 5.21
CA ASP A 176 3.35 16.62 6.12
C ASP A 176 2.17 15.91 5.43
N VAL A 177 1.78 14.75 5.97
CA VAL A 177 0.65 13.97 5.47
C VAL A 177 -0.56 14.17 6.37
N TYR A 178 -1.68 14.58 5.77
CA TYR A 178 -2.95 14.81 6.44
C TYR A 178 -3.97 13.78 5.97
N PHE A 179 -4.64 13.14 6.90
CA PHE A 179 -5.60 12.07 6.62
C PHE A 179 -7.02 12.62 6.57
N PHE A 180 -7.75 12.26 5.54
CA PHE A 180 -9.15 12.60 5.36
C PHE A 180 -9.97 11.34 5.17
N ALA A 181 -10.84 11.03 6.14
CA ALA A 181 -11.74 9.90 5.99
C ALA A 181 -12.73 10.18 4.83
N PRO A 182 -12.78 9.35 3.78
CA PRO A 182 -13.59 9.64 2.59
C PRO A 182 -15.06 9.86 2.89
N VAL A 183 -15.59 9.14 3.89
CA VAL A 183 -17.02 9.22 4.28
C VAL A 183 -17.39 10.52 4.99
N SER A 184 -16.42 11.26 5.52
CA SER A 184 -16.64 12.50 6.28
C SER A 184 -16.30 13.76 5.51
N LEU A 185 -15.82 13.65 4.26
CA LEU A 185 -15.50 14.80 3.43
C LEU A 185 -16.75 15.62 3.11
N SER A 186 -16.65 16.93 3.31
CA SER A 186 -17.73 17.87 3.04
C SER A 186 -18.09 17.94 1.55
N ALA A 187 -19.26 18.47 1.23
CA ALA A 187 -19.73 18.56 -0.15
C ALA A 187 -18.83 19.43 -1.04
N GLY A 188 -18.16 20.44 -0.48
CA GLY A 188 -17.38 21.41 -1.25
C GLY A 188 -15.90 21.09 -1.42
N LEU A 189 -15.35 20.11 -0.73
CA LEU A 189 -13.94 19.68 -0.74
C LEU A 189 -12.91 20.86 -0.70
N HIS A 190 -13.33 22.01 -0.15
CA HIS A 190 -12.51 23.24 -0.13
C HIS A 190 -11.22 23.05 0.68
N GLU A 191 -11.27 22.20 1.69
CA GLU A 191 -10.10 21.86 2.52
C GLU A 191 -8.93 21.27 1.71
N LEU A 192 -9.22 20.59 0.60
CA LEU A 192 -8.17 19.99 -0.25
C LEU A 192 -7.35 21.02 -1.01
N GLN A 193 -7.83 22.27 -1.14
CA GLN A 193 -7.07 23.36 -1.81
C GLN A 193 -5.81 23.75 -1.05
N ALA A 194 -5.74 23.46 0.23
CA ALA A 194 -4.57 23.77 1.06
C ALA A 194 -3.41 22.78 0.89
N PHE A 195 -3.57 21.75 0.02
CA PHE A 195 -2.58 20.70 -0.18
C PHE A 195 -2.03 20.76 -1.60
N GLN A 196 -0.73 20.53 -1.72
CA GLN A 196 -0.06 20.53 -3.01
C GLN A 196 -0.30 19.26 -3.82
N GLY A 197 -0.76 18.18 -3.16
CA GLY A 197 -1.10 16.93 -3.83
C GLY A 197 -2.06 16.08 -3.02
N VAL A 198 -2.70 15.14 -3.70
CA VAL A 198 -3.69 14.23 -3.13
C VAL A 198 -3.32 12.78 -3.46
N VAL A 199 -3.41 11.90 -2.47
CA VAL A 199 -3.26 10.46 -2.66
C VAL A 199 -4.61 9.79 -2.41
N LEU A 200 -5.08 9.03 -3.39
CA LEU A 200 -6.22 8.12 -3.30
C LEU A 200 -5.65 6.70 -3.11
N PRO A 201 -5.58 6.19 -1.88
CA PRO A 201 -4.95 4.91 -1.61
C PRO A 201 -5.79 3.73 -2.08
N GLY A 202 -5.17 2.57 -2.15
CA GLY A 202 -5.86 1.29 -2.16
C GLY A 202 -6.66 1.09 -0.87
N GLY A 203 -7.47 0.06 -0.82
CA GLY A 203 -8.22 -0.26 0.39
C GLY A 203 -9.25 -1.34 0.17
N SER A 204 -9.81 -1.80 1.27
CA SER A 204 -10.88 -2.81 1.32
C SER A 204 -12.24 -2.22 1.73
N SER A 205 -12.30 -0.95 2.10
CA SER A 205 -13.54 -0.31 2.54
C SER A 205 -14.34 0.24 1.35
N MET A 206 -15.33 -0.49 0.91
CA MET A 206 -16.24 -0.06 -0.15
C MET A 206 -17.03 1.19 0.22
N ALA A 207 -17.31 1.43 1.49
CA ALA A 207 -17.98 2.66 1.95
C ALA A 207 -17.18 3.95 1.63
N ALA A 208 -15.86 3.83 1.43
CA ALA A 208 -15.00 4.96 1.10
C ALA A 208 -15.03 5.36 -0.39
N VAL A 209 -15.47 4.48 -1.29
CA VAL A 209 -15.36 4.65 -2.74
C VAL A 209 -16.04 5.92 -3.25
N ASN A 210 -17.27 6.20 -2.82
CA ASN A 210 -17.97 7.41 -3.24
C ASN A 210 -17.22 8.70 -2.85
N GLY A 211 -16.61 8.71 -1.67
CA GLY A 211 -15.78 9.83 -1.22
C GLY A 211 -14.54 9.99 -2.10
N GLN A 212 -13.85 8.90 -2.42
CA GLN A 212 -12.70 8.93 -3.31
C GLN A 212 -13.05 9.35 -4.74
N ILE A 213 -14.20 8.89 -5.29
CA ILE A 213 -14.68 9.33 -6.62
C ILE A 213 -14.89 10.84 -6.63
N ARG A 214 -15.56 11.41 -5.62
CA ARG A 214 -15.78 12.85 -5.52
C ARG A 214 -14.46 13.64 -5.44
N VAL A 215 -13.50 13.15 -4.66
CA VAL A 215 -12.16 13.77 -4.59
C VAL A 215 -11.46 13.71 -5.94
N ALA A 216 -11.55 12.57 -6.64
CA ALA A 216 -10.98 12.41 -7.98
C ALA A 216 -11.60 13.37 -9.00
N GLU A 217 -12.93 13.57 -8.96
CA GLU A 217 -13.65 14.57 -9.81
C GLU A 217 -13.14 15.98 -9.55
N GLU A 218 -12.98 16.35 -8.28
CA GLU A 218 -12.51 17.68 -7.86
C GLU A 218 -11.07 17.92 -8.28
N THR A 219 -10.17 16.97 -8.01
CA THR A 219 -8.74 17.10 -8.36
C THR A 219 -8.52 17.11 -9.87
N LEU A 220 -9.29 16.31 -10.64
CA LEU A 220 -9.28 16.34 -12.09
C LEU A 220 -9.73 17.70 -12.65
N THR A 221 -10.74 18.31 -12.02
CA THR A 221 -11.25 19.63 -12.44
C THR A 221 -10.26 20.74 -12.16
N ARG A 222 -9.55 20.65 -11.03
CA ARG A 222 -8.59 21.70 -10.61
C ARG A 222 -7.19 21.51 -11.17
N GLY A 223 -6.88 20.37 -11.76
CA GLY A 223 -5.51 20.05 -12.16
C GLY A 223 -4.57 19.82 -10.99
N GLN A 224 -5.11 19.44 -9.81
CA GLN A 224 -4.31 19.20 -8.62
C GLN A 224 -3.56 17.87 -8.76
N PRO A 225 -2.24 17.83 -8.46
CA PRO A 225 -1.45 16.60 -8.51
C PRO A 225 -2.11 15.49 -7.71
N THR A 226 -2.41 14.36 -8.36
CA THR A 226 -3.17 13.25 -7.75
C THR A 226 -2.56 11.91 -8.13
N LEU A 227 -2.34 11.08 -7.11
CA LEU A 227 -1.88 9.70 -7.25
C LEU A 227 -2.97 8.74 -6.79
N GLY A 228 -3.44 7.86 -7.68
CA GLY A 228 -4.41 6.80 -7.36
C GLY A 228 -3.76 5.41 -7.36
N LEU A 229 -3.97 4.65 -6.29
CA LEU A 229 -3.42 3.31 -6.09
C LEU A 229 -4.56 2.31 -6.00
N CYS A 230 -4.55 1.25 -6.81
CA CYS A 230 -5.54 0.18 -6.82
C CYS A 230 -6.99 0.73 -6.83
N LEU A 231 -7.73 0.66 -5.72
CA LEU A 231 -9.05 1.26 -5.56
C LEU A 231 -9.06 2.77 -5.86
N GLY A 232 -7.99 3.48 -5.54
CA GLY A 232 -7.81 4.89 -5.87
C GLY A 232 -7.82 5.14 -7.37
N MET A 233 -7.10 4.33 -8.17
CA MET A 233 -7.18 4.38 -9.63
C MET A 233 -8.59 4.07 -10.13
N GLN A 234 -9.25 3.06 -9.55
CA GLN A 234 -10.64 2.73 -9.93
C GLN A 234 -11.58 3.91 -9.67
N SER A 235 -11.41 4.61 -8.56
CA SER A 235 -12.15 5.82 -8.24
C SER A 235 -11.86 6.96 -9.24
N MET A 236 -10.61 7.14 -9.65
CA MET A 236 -10.21 8.13 -10.67
C MET A 236 -10.86 7.84 -12.03
N MET A 237 -10.80 6.61 -12.51
CA MET A 237 -11.41 6.22 -13.78
C MET A 237 -12.93 6.38 -13.74
N THR A 238 -13.56 5.97 -12.63
CA THR A 238 -15.01 6.16 -12.45
C THR A 238 -15.38 7.64 -12.47
N ALA A 239 -14.61 8.49 -11.81
CA ALA A 239 -14.79 9.95 -11.82
C ALA A 239 -14.71 10.52 -13.25
N ALA A 240 -13.69 10.11 -14.02
CA ALA A 240 -13.53 10.56 -15.40
C ALA A 240 -14.73 10.13 -16.31
N VAL A 241 -15.23 8.92 -16.12
CA VAL A 241 -16.42 8.42 -16.84
C VAL A 241 -17.67 9.22 -16.45
N ARG A 242 -17.90 9.48 -15.15
CA ARG A 242 -19.06 10.23 -14.65
C ARG A 242 -19.17 11.66 -15.19
N ARG A 243 -18.07 12.27 -15.58
CA ARG A 243 -18.06 13.62 -16.19
C ARG A 243 -18.69 13.67 -17.58
N ARG A 244 -19.03 12.54 -18.16
CA ARG A 244 -19.65 12.46 -19.49
C ARG A 244 -21.16 12.30 -19.37
N GLN A 245 -21.88 13.07 -20.17
CA GLN A 245 -23.35 13.03 -20.20
C GLN A 245 -23.85 11.60 -20.47
N GLY A 246 -24.74 11.13 -19.64
CA GLY A 246 -25.33 9.79 -19.70
C GLY A 246 -24.54 8.72 -18.92
N PHE A 247 -23.42 9.10 -18.28
CA PHE A 247 -22.56 8.17 -17.52
C PHE A 247 -22.41 8.55 -16.04
N GLU A 248 -23.20 9.51 -15.55
CA GLU A 248 -23.11 10.07 -14.21
C GLU A 248 -23.34 9.05 -13.09
N SER A 249 -24.07 7.97 -13.40
CA SER A 249 -24.37 6.87 -12.47
C SER A 249 -23.30 5.76 -12.45
N ALA A 250 -22.25 5.86 -13.29
CA ALA A 250 -21.22 4.81 -13.34
C ALA A 250 -20.61 4.56 -11.95
N ILE A 251 -20.50 3.28 -11.58
CA ILE A 251 -19.96 2.87 -10.26
C ILE A 251 -19.28 1.50 -10.39
N PRO A 252 -18.24 1.16 -9.59
CA PRO A 252 -17.69 -0.19 -9.57
C PRO A 252 -18.75 -1.23 -9.13
N ALA A 253 -18.83 -2.36 -9.82
CA ALA A 253 -19.76 -3.45 -9.49
C ALA A 253 -19.53 -4.03 -8.09
N GLU A 254 -18.31 -3.93 -7.57
CA GLU A 254 -17.96 -4.35 -6.20
C GLU A 254 -18.70 -3.54 -5.13
N VAL A 255 -18.98 -2.27 -5.42
CA VAL A 255 -19.69 -1.35 -4.51
C VAL A 255 -21.20 -1.47 -4.65
N ALA A 256 -21.68 -1.58 -5.88
CA ALA A 256 -23.11 -1.54 -6.21
C ALA A 256 -23.43 -2.57 -7.30
N PRO A 257 -23.47 -3.86 -6.98
CA PRO A 257 -23.60 -4.94 -7.97
C PRO A 257 -24.94 -4.95 -8.71
N HIS A 258 -25.96 -4.24 -8.22
CA HIS A 258 -27.31 -4.18 -8.83
C HIS A 258 -27.52 -2.93 -9.70
N GLU A 259 -26.54 -2.03 -9.78
CA GLU A 259 -26.64 -0.86 -10.65
C GLU A 259 -26.49 -1.25 -12.13
N ALA A 260 -27.08 -0.44 -13.01
CA ALA A 260 -27.12 -0.74 -14.45
C ALA A 260 -25.81 -0.42 -15.16
N LEU A 261 -24.99 0.49 -14.65
CA LEU A 261 -23.78 0.97 -15.31
C LEU A 261 -22.56 0.77 -14.41
N HIS A 262 -21.75 -0.23 -14.77
CA HIS A 262 -20.54 -0.53 -14.02
C HIS A 262 -19.29 -0.02 -14.72
N SER A 263 -18.51 0.80 -14.01
CA SER A 263 -17.17 1.24 -14.44
C SER A 263 -16.11 0.16 -14.28
N PHE A 264 -16.23 -0.68 -13.24
CA PHE A 264 -15.41 -1.87 -13.04
C PHE A 264 -16.28 -3.09 -12.88
N VAL A 265 -15.87 -4.18 -13.51
CA VAL A 265 -16.58 -5.46 -13.54
C VAL A 265 -15.68 -6.58 -13.03
N PRO A 266 -16.23 -7.66 -12.46
CA PRO A 266 -15.41 -8.80 -12.06
C PRO A 266 -14.74 -9.42 -13.30
N PHE A 267 -13.57 -10.04 -13.10
CA PHE A 267 -12.96 -10.85 -14.16
C PHE A 267 -13.93 -11.93 -14.63
N ALA A 268 -14.07 -12.10 -15.94
CA ALA A 268 -15.02 -13.06 -16.53
C ALA A 268 -14.76 -14.51 -16.11
N ASP A 269 -13.52 -14.85 -15.82
CA ASP A 269 -13.09 -16.17 -15.34
C ASP A 269 -13.11 -16.30 -13.80
N GLY A 270 -13.52 -15.25 -13.08
CA GLY A 270 -13.59 -15.22 -11.63
C GLY A 270 -12.22 -15.22 -10.91
N ARG A 271 -11.13 -15.04 -11.66
CA ARG A 271 -9.77 -15.07 -11.09
C ARG A 271 -9.54 -13.97 -10.07
N HIS A 272 -8.62 -14.23 -9.15
CA HIS A 272 -8.01 -13.24 -8.28
C HIS A 272 -6.58 -12.98 -8.77
N ARG A 273 -6.32 -11.81 -9.33
CA ARG A 273 -4.98 -11.41 -9.75
C ARG A 273 -4.21 -10.91 -8.53
N CYS A 274 -3.40 -11.78 -7.96
CA CYS A 274 -2.63 -11.53 -6.75
C CYS A 274 -1.17 -11.94 -6.95
N GLY A 275 -0.21 -11.07 -6.61
CA GLY A 275 1.21 -11.30 -6.75
C GLY A 275 1.89 -10.29 -7.68
N VAL A 276 3.13 -10.58 -8.06
CA VAL A 276 3.95 -9.73 -8.93
C VAL A 276 3.77 -10.17 -10.38
N PHE A 277 3.50 -9.20 -11.26
CA PHE A 277 3.33 -9.43 -12.69
C PHE A 277 4.14 -8.39 -13.48
N PRO A 278 4.53 -8.72 -14.72
CA PRO A 278 5.17 -7.75 -15.62
C PRO A 278 4.32 -6.49 -15.78
N PHE A 279 4.99 -5.35 -15.80
CA PHE A 279 4.38 -4.04 -16.00
C PHE A 279 5.25 -3.21 -16.94
N SER A 280 4.62 -2.47 -17.83
CA SER A 280 5.31 -1.53 -18.72
C SER A 280 4.42 -0.33 -19.02
N SER A 281 4.95 0.86 -18.82
CA SER A 281 4.27 2.11 -19.17
C SER A 281 5.28 3.14 -19.67
N GLY A 282 5.02 3.72 -20.82
CA GLY A 282 5.83 4.80 -21.36
C GLY A 282 5.57 6.17 -20.73
N LEU A 283 4.51 6.31 -19.93
CA LEU A 283 4.07 7.58 -19.34
C LEU A 283 4.38 7.69 -17.84
N ILE A 284 4.70 6.58 -17.19
CA ILE A 284 5.11 6.58 -15.78
C ILE A 284 6.62 6.72 -15.74
N PRO A 285 7.17 7.70 -15.01
CA PRO A 285 8.60 7.88 -14.90
C PRO A 285 9.30 6.67 -14.27
N GLY A 286 10.47 6.32 -14.80
CA GLY A 286 11.29 5.22 -14.31
C GLY A 286 11.14 3.92 -15.11
N ASP A 287 12.15 3.04 -15.02
CA ASP A 287 12.14 1.71 -15.64
C ASP A 287 11.42 0.71 -14.71
N ILE A 288 10.10 0.80 -14.66
CA ILE A 288 9.25 -0.08 -13.87
C ILE A 288 8.91 -1.27 -14.73
N ARG A 289 9.41 -2.46 -14.39
CA ARG A 289 9.24 -3.70 -15.16
C ARG A 289 8.22 -4.66 -14.58
N GLU A 290 7.86 -4.47 -13.32
CA GLU A 290 6.92 -5.32 -12.60
C GLU A 290 6.11 -4.49 -11.62
N MET A 291 4.95 -5.00 -11.25
CA MET A 291 4.05 -4.38 -10.30
C MET A 291 3.39 -5.46 -9.44
N HIS A 292 3.18 -5.18 -8.17
CA HIS A 292 2.41 -6.04 -7.29
C HIS A 292 0.91 -5.77 -7.45
N TYR A 293 0.10 -6.81 -7.58
CA TYR A 293 -1.35 -6.70 -7.75
C TYR A 293 -2.11 -7.49 -6.68
N ASN A 294 -3.32 -7.02 -6.39
CA ASN A 294 -4.28 -7.71 -5.53
C ASN A 294 -5.71 -7.24 -5.86
N HIS A 295 -6.29 -7.74 -6.95
CA HIS A 295 -7.63 -7.32 -7.36
C HIS A 295 -8.42 -8.43 -8.08
N ARG A 296 -9.75 -8.32 -8.05
CA ARG A 296 -10.72 -9.23 -8.68
C ARG A 296 -11.57 -8.55 -9.74
N TYR A 297 -11.40 -7.24 -9.91
CA TYR A 297 -12.18 -6.42 -10.84
C TYR A 297 -11.25 -5.73 -11.82
N CYS A 298 -11.73 -5.53 -13.05
CA CYS A 298 -11.04 -4.77 -14.08
C CYS A 298 -11.96 -3.69 -14.65
N PHE A 299 -11.38 -2.69 -15.29
CA PHE A 299 -12.14 -1.64 -15.94
C PHE A 299 -13.02 -2.23 -17.05
N ASN A 300 -14.27 -1.76 -17.15
CA ASN A 300 -15.17 -2.12 -18.21
C ASN A 300 -14.69 -1.52 -19.55
N THR A 301 -14.17 -2.37 -20.43
CA THR A 301 -13.57 -1.96 -21.70
C THR A 301 -14.53 -1.26 -22.66
N ASP A 302 -15.85 -1.45 -22.51
CA ASP A 302 -16.87 -0.74 -23.29
C ASP A 302 -16.87 0.77 -23.00
N LEU A 303 -16.29 1.18 -21.87
CA LEU A 303 -16.17 2.57 -21.46
C LEU A 303 -14.84 3.23 -21.85
N LEU A 304 -13.94 2.55 -22.57
CA LEU A 304 -12.64 3.12 -22.97
C LEU A 304 -12.78 4.39 -23.82
N SER A 305 -13.73 4.43 -24.74
CA SER A 305 -14.00 5.62 -25.55
C SER A 305 -14.55 6.78 -24.72
N VAL A 306 -15.37 6.47 -23.71
CA VAL A 306 -15.92 7.45 -22.77
C VAL A 306 -14.80 8.02 -21.90
N LEU A 307 -13.91 7.17 -21.37
CA LEU A 307 -12.74 7.56 -20.57
C LEU A 307 -11.83 8.50 -21.37
N SER A 308 -11.46 8.11 -22.61
CA SER A 308 -10.61 8.92 -23.49
C SER A 308 -11.24 10.26 -23.85
N SER A 309 -12.55 10.30 -24.11
CA SER A 309 -13.27 11.55 -24.37
C SER A 309 -13.31 12.48 -23.14
N GLY A 310 -13.08 11.93 -21.94
CA GLY A 310 -12.90 12.66 -20.67
C GLY A 310 -11.50 13.22 -20.47
N GLY A 311 -10.58 13.03 -21.45
CA GLY A 311 -9.20 13.48 -21.38
C GLY A 311 -8.25 12.53 -20.64
N VAL A 312 -8.75 11.38 -20.19
CA VAL A 312 -7.92 10.39 -19.48
C VAL A 312 -7.46 9.31 -20.45
N SER A 313 -6.16 9.09 -20.48
CA SER A 313 -5.49 8.12 -21.36
C SER A 313 -5.09 6.87 -20.58
N VAL A 314 -5.24 5.71 -21.22
CA VAL A 314 -4.65 4.46 -20.72
C VAL A 314 -3.14 4.52 -20.96
N SER A 315 -2.36 4.46 -19.90
CA SER A 315 -0.91 4.55 -19.93
C SER A 315 -0.19 3.20 -19.78
N ALA A 316 -0.90 2.18 -19.30
CA ALA A 316 -0.46 0.79 -19.34
C ALA A 316 -1.65 -0.16 -19.45
N GLN A 317 -1.46 -1.22 -20.23
CA GLN A 317 -2.45 -2.28 -20.41
C GLN A 317 -1.73 -3.62 -20.66
N SER A 318 -2.24 -4.70 -20.06
CA SER A 318 -1.75 -6.07 -20.25
C SER A 318 -2.94 -7.02 -20.31
N ASP A 319 -2.95 -7.91 -21.29
CA ASP A 319 -4.01 -8.91 -21.48
C ASP A 319 -5.45 -8.33 -21.49
N GLY A 320 -5.62 -7.14 -22.06
CA GLY A 320 -6.91 -6.42 -22.08
C GLY A 320 -7.28 -5.74 -20.75
N ILE A 321 -6.44 -5.83 -19.73
CA ILE A 321 -6.64 -5.21 -18.43
C ILE A 321 -5.97 -3.84 -18.41
N VAL A 322 -6.71 -2.78 -18.08
CA VAL A 322 -6.13 -1.44 -17.85
C VAL A 322 -5.35 -1.47 -16.52
N GLU A 323 -4.07 -1.19 -16.60
CA GLU A 323 -3.16 -1.23 -15.44
C GLU A 323 -2.73 0.14 -14.96
N ALA A 324 -2.74 1.14 -15.83
CA ALA A 324 -2.46 2.51 -15.46
C ALA A 324 -3.18 3.50 -16.37
N VAL A 325 -3.47 4.66 -15.80
CA VAL A 325 -4.10 5.80 -16.48
C VAL A 325 -3.40 7.09 -16.12
N SER A 326 -3.51 8.07 -17.02
CA SER A 326 -3.01 9.43 -16.78
C SER A 326 -3.88 10.47 -17.48
N GLN A 327 -3.86 11.70 -16.99
CA GLN A 327 -4.35 12.87 -17.71
C GLN A 327 -3.13 13.69 -18.17
N PRO A 328 -2.74 13.57 -19.46
CA PRO A 328 -1.47 14.10 -19.97
C PRO A 328 -1.33 15.63 -19.92
N GLU A 329 -2.47 16.35 -19.92
CA GLU A 329 -2.48 17.83 -19.89
C GLU A 329 -2.31 18.40 -18.47
N LEU A 330 -2.41 17.56 -17.43
CA LEU A 330 -2.26 17.96 -16.05
C LEU A 330 -0.83 17.70 -15.56
N PRO A 331 -0.33 18.49 -14.60
CA PRO A 331 1.01 18.31 -14.03
C PRO A 331 1.28 16.90 -13.52
N PHE A 332 0.30 16.30 -12.88
CA PHE A 332 0.34 14.91 -12.42
C PHE A 332 -1.06 14.44 -12.02
N TRP A 333 -1.66 13.60 -12.82
CA TRP A 333 -2.91 12.91 -12.47
C TRP A 333 -2.78 11.47 -12.98
N HIS A 334 -2.19 10.61 -12.13
CA HIS A 334 -1.83 9.25 -12.48
C HIS A 334 -2.47 8.25 -11.54
N GLY A 335 -3.00 7.17 -12.10
CA GLY A 335 -3.53 6.03 -11.37
C GLY A 335 -2.89 4.73 -11.84
N VAL A 336 -2.63 3.81 -10.92
CA VAL A 336 -2.15 2.45 -11.19
C VAL A 336 -3.03 1.42 -10.48
N GLN A 337 -3.37 0.32 -11.18
CA GLN A 337 -4.16 -0.77 -10.60
C GLN A 337 -3.34 -1.59 -9.60
N GLY A 338 -2.04 -1.59 -9.74
CA GLY A 338 -1.13 -2.27 -8.84
C GLY A 338 -0.80 -1.49 -7.57
N HIS A 339 0.12 -2.05 -6.81
CA HIS A 339 0.57 -1.59 -5.50
C HIS A 339 2.06 -1.23 -5.54
N PRO A 340 2.46 -0.07 -6.13
CA PRO A 340 3.85 0.39 -6.15
C PRO A 340 4.42 0.63 -4.75
N GLU A 341 3.54 0.88 -3.77
CA GLU A 341 3.91 1.02 -2.38
C GLU A 341 4.52 -0.26 -1.78
N LEU A 342 4.20 -1.43 -2.34
CA LEU A 342 4.82 -2.70 -1.94
C LEU A 342 6.20 -2.93 -2.57
N MET A 343 6.58 -2.10 -3.54
CA MET A 343 7.87 -2.15 -4.24
C MET A 343 8.82 -1.04 -3.78
N SER A 344 8.34 -0.08 -2.96
CA SER A 344 9.12 1.04 -2.45
C SER A 344 9.99 0.63 -1.26
N ARG A 345 11.18 1.22 -1.16
CA ARG A 345 12.11 1.01 -0.04
C ARG A 345 12.92 2.28 0.21
N PRO A 346 13.48 2.49 1.41
CA PRO A 346 14.31 3.64 1.72
C PRO A 346 15.51 3.81 0.80
N ASP A 347 16.16 2.71 0.40
CA ASP A 347 17.34 2.69 -0.49
C ASP A 347 16.97 2.72 -1.98
N ALA A 348 15.69 2.47 -2.30
CA ALA A 348 15.16 2.48 -3.68
C ALA A 348 13.67 2.89 -3.66
N PRO A 349 13.35 4.15 -3.38
CA PRO A 349 11.98 4.63 -3.39
C PRO A 349 11.36 4.45 -4.77
N HIS A 350 10.11 4.01 -4.81
CA HIS A 350 9.46 3.73 -6.09
C HIS A 350 9.28 5.03 -6.92
N PRO A 351 9.68 5.04 -8.20
CA PRO A 351 9.72 6.25 -9.04
C PRO A 351 8.40 7.02 -9.13
N LEU A 352 7.26 6.33 -9.03
CA LEU A 352 5.94 6.95 -9.10
C LEU A 352 5.68 7.90 -7.91
N PHE A 353 6.12 7.54 -6.70
CA PHE A 353 6.02 8.40 -5.53
C PHE A 353 6.97 9.60 -5.63
N ILE A 354 8.19 9.39 -6.16
CA ILE A 354 9.14 10.48 -6.42
C ILE A 354 8.54 11.49 -7.39
N ALA A 355 8.01 11.02 -8.54
CA ALA A 355 7.41 11.88 -9.56
C ALA A 355 6.17 12.63 -9.02
N PHE A 356 5.34 11.96 -8.22
CA PHE A 356 4.19 12.60 -7.57
C PHE A 356 4.62 13.75 -6.64
N LEU A 357 5.59 13.52 -5.75
CA LEU A 357 6.06 14.56 -4.82
C LEU A 357 6.76 15.70 -5.56
N GLN A 358 7.50 15.43 -6.63
CA GLN A 358 8.10 16.45 -7.48
C GLN A 358 7.04 17.32 -8.17
N ALA A 359 5.98 16.72 -8.71
CA ALA A 359 4.87 17.44 -9.30
C ALA A 359 4.12 18.28 -8.26
N ALA A 360 3.87 17.73 -7.08
CA ALA A 360 3.24 18.45 -5.97
C ALA A 360 4.08 19.63 -5.49
N LEU A 361 5.41 19.50 -5.45
CA LEU A 361 6.34 20.58 -5.07
C LEU A 361 6.28 21.75 -6.06
N ASN A 362 6.07 21.47 -7.34
CA ASN A 362 6.00 22.45 -8.42
C ASN A 362 4.57 22.98 -8.66
N ALA A 363 3.56 22.47 -7.97
CA ALA A 363 2.19 22.96 -8.09
C ALA A 363 2.08 24.40 -7.55
N PRO A 364 1.30 25.26 -8.18
CA PRO A 364 1.02 26.58 -7.64
C PRO A 364 0.33 26.46 -6.27
N ALA A 365 0.77 27.31 -5.33
CA ALA A 365 0.23 27.37 -3.98
C ALA A 365 -1.21 27.92 -3.95
#